data_a3ae42f4d85b0daf3da8d5e0e4606b20
#
_entry.id   a3ae42f4d85b0daf3da8d5e0e4606b20
#
_cell.length_a   1.000
_cell.length_b   1.000
_cell.length_c   1.000
_cell.angle_alpha   90.00
_cell.angle_beta   90.00
_cell.angle_gamma   90.00
#
_symmetry.space_group_name_H-M   'P 1'
#
loop_
_entity.id
_entity.type
_entity.pdbx_description
1 polymer ?
#
loop_
_entity_poly.entity_id
_entity_poly.type
_entity_poly.pdbx_seq_one_letter_code
_entity_poly.pdbx_strand_id
1 'polypeptide(L)'
;IIQLKDNQYPVEVTLHYIAYPKENVIKTWSEIKHAEKKPVTLWRYASTMLYFSGNEYYLTEFSSDWAKEAQMSTQPLLFGKKVIDTKLGSRAAMHTHPFFELGFEQPAQEAQGRAMLGTIGWTGNFQFTFEVDNVGNLRVIPAINPYASDYELKPNEVFTTPEFIFTFSNNGTGEASRNLHAWARNYQLKDGQGDRMTLLNNWENTYFKFNEELLAELMKEAKHLGVDMFLLDDGWFGNKHPRNSDNAGLGDWEVMRSKLPGGIPALVQSAKEAGV
;
A
#
# COMPACT_ATOMS: atom_id res chain seq x y z
N ILE A 1 -0.85 -25.45 0.21
CA ILE A 1 -1.30 -25.35 1.60
C ILE A 1 -0.48 -26.33 2.43
N ILE A 2 0.02 -25.89 3.59
CA ILE A 2 0.75 -26.71 4.56
C ILE A 2 0.05 -26.53 5.91
N GLN A 3 -0.40 -27.63 6.51
CA GLN A 3 -1.03 -27.63 7.83
C GLN A 3 -0.04 -28.10 8.89
N LEU A 4 0.12 -27.32 9.93
CA LEU A 4 0.96 -27.59 11.08
C LEU A 4 0.08 -27.71 12.32
N LYS A 5 0.38 -28.69 13.18
CA LYS A 5 -0.30 -28.90 14.46
C LYS A 5 0.74 -29.01 15.56
N ASP A 6 0.47 -28.35 16.66
CA ASP A 6 1.24 -28.57 17.87
C ASP A 6 0.88 -29.93 18.50
N ASN A 7 1.87 -30.66 18.98
CA ASN A 7 1.66 -31.96 19.57
C ASN A 7 1.15 -31.94 21.03
N GLN A 8 1.31 -30.79 21.67
CA GLN A 8 1.01 -30.61 23.10
C GLN A 8 -0.22 -29.73 23.32
N TYR A 9 -0.38 -28.71 22.49
CA TYR A 9 -1.47 -27.74 22.58
C TYR A 9 -2.41 -27.88 21.37
N PRO A 10 -3.72 -27.63 21.54
CA PRO A 10 -4.68 -27.72 20.43
C PRO A 10 -4.60 -26.48 19.52
N VAL A 11 -3.43 -26.23 18.96
CA VAL A 11 -3.14 -25.11 18.05
C VAL A 11 -2.82 -25.66 16.67
N GLU A 12 -3.43 -25.05 15.66
CA GLU A 12 -3.20 -25.34 14.26
C GLU A 12 -2.78 -24.05 13.53
N VAL A 13 -1.78 -24.19 12.65
CA VAL A 13 -1.37 -23.10 11.74
C VAL A 13 -1.41 -23.64 10.32
N THR A 14 -2.14 -22.96 9.46
CA THR A 14 -2.20 -23.28 8.03
C THR A 14 -1.44 -22.23 7.26
N LEU A 15 -0.42 -22.65 6.51
CA LEU A 15 0.35 -21.80 5.62
C LEU A 15 -0.21 -21.91 4.21
N HIS A 16 -0.56 -20.78 3.63
CA HIS A 16 -1.12 -20.68 2.29
C HIS A 16 -0.09 -20.07 1.33
N TYR A 17 0.02 -20.65 0.14
CA TYR A 17 0.85 -20.18 -0.95
C TYR A 17 0.06 -20.23 -2.25
N ILE A 18 0.04 -19.12 -2.98
CA ILE A 18 -0.47 -19.04 -4.34
C ILE A 18 0.67 -18.60 -5.24
N ALA A 19 0.97 -19.39 -6.26
CA ALA A 19 1.94 -19.03 -7.29
C ALA A 19 1.22 -18.51 -8.53
N TYR A 20 1.73 -17.42 -9.09
CA TYR A 20 1.32 -16.84 -10.35
C TYR A 20 2.49 -16.98 -11.36
N PRO A 21 2.62 -18.14 -12.01
CA PRO A 21 3.83 -18.46 -12.79
C PRO A 21 4.07 -17.51 -13.97
N LYS A 22 3.01 -16.99 -14.58
CA LYS A 22 3.11 -16.05 -15.69
C LYS A 22 3.75 -14.73 -15.27
N GLU A 23 3.36 -14.22 -14.12
CA GLU A 23 3.80 -12.95 -13.57
C GLU A 23 5.01 -13.11 -12.66
N ASN A 24 5.44 -14.36 -12.41
CA ASN A 24 6.52 -14.69 -11.46
C ASN A 24 6.30 -14.09 -10.08
N VAL A 25 5.08 -14.18 -9.54
CA VAL A 25 4.68 -13.65 -8.24
C VAL A 25 4.20 -14.78 -7.34
N ILE A 26 4.53 -14.69 -6.07
CA ILE A 26 4.02 -15.56 -5.01
C ILE A 26 3.29 -14.70 -3.98
N LYS A 27 2.12 -15.18 -3.58
CA LYS A 27 1.33 -14.64 -2.48
C LYS A 27 1.25 -15.67 -1.36
N THR A 28 1.47 -15.24 -0.11
CA THR A 28 1.45 -16.14 1.05
C THR A 28 0.82 -15.47 2.27
N TRP A 29 0.13 -16.26 3.08
CA TRP A 29 -0.41 -15.85 4.38
C TRP A 29 -0.54 -17.05 5.30
N SER A 30 -0.83 -16.77 6.57
CA SER A 30 -1.04 -17.80 7.59
C SER A 30 -2.42 -17.68 8.22
N GLU A 31 -3.02 -18.83 8.53
CA GLU A 31 -4.21 -18.91 9.37
C GLU A 31 -3.84 -19.59 10.69
N ILE A 32 -4.30 -19.01 11.80
CA ILE A 32 -4.05 -19.50 13.15
C ILE A 32 -5.39 -19.85 13.79
N LYS A 33 -5.50 -21.06 14.33
CA LYS A 33 -6.69 -21.56 15.01
C LYS A 33 -6.27 -22.32 16.28
N HIS A 34 -7.12 -22.27 17.30
CA HIS A 34 -6.96 -23.11 18.48
C HIS A 34 -8.30 -23.68 18.95
N ALA A 35 -8.24 -24.78 19.72
CA ALA A 35 -9.40 -25.40 20.37
C ALA A 35 -9.25 -25.43 21.91
N GLU A 36 -8.56 -24.44 22.48
CA GLU A 36 -8.53 -24.24 23.93
C GLU A 36 -9.91 -23.88 24.46
N LYS A 37 -10.16 -24.10 25.76
CA LYS A 37 -11.46 -23.82 26.41
C LYS A 37 -11.73 -22.33 26.58
N LYS A 38 -10.70 -21.47 26.58
CA LYS A 38 -10.76 -20.02 26.78
C LYS A 38 -10.08 -19.32 25.60
N PRO A 39 -10.39 -18.03 25.35
CA PRO A 39 -9.65 -17.24 24.40
C PRO A 39 -8.15 -17.22 24.71
N VAL A 40 -7.32 -17.11 23.67
CA VAL A 40 -5.88 -16.90 23.76
C VAL A 40 -5.50 -15.59 23.11
N THR A 41 -4.49 -14.93 23.63
CA THR A 41 -3.99 -13.68 23.06
C THR A 41 -2.87 -13.94 22.08
N LEU A 42 -3.04 -13.48 20.83
CA LEU A 42 -1.98 -13.49 19.83
C LEU A 42 -1.17 -12.19 19.99
N TRP A 43 0.05 -12.31 20.47
CA TRP A 43 0.95 -11.16 20.67
C TRP A 43 1.83 -10.88 19.46
N ARG A 44 2.29 -11.93 18.82
CA ARG A 44 3.16 -11.86 17.64
C ARG A 44 2.77 -12.96 16.67
N TYR A 45 2.59 -12.54 15.45
CA TYR A 45 2.28 -13.42 14.33
C TYR A 45 2.83 -12.78 13.06
N ALA A 46 3.05 -13.58 12.04
CA ALA A 46 3.59 -13.11 10.77
C ALA A 46 2.81 -13.74 9.60
N SER A 47 2.77 -13.06 8.49
CA SER A 47 2.18 -13.57 7.25
C SER A 47 2.96 -14.78 6.75
N THR A 48 4.30 -14.71 6.85
CA THR A 48 5.24 -15.77 6.50
C THR A 48 6.61 -15.49 7.12
N MET A 49 7.53 -16.44 6.98
CA MET A 49 8.95 -16.24 7.20
C MET A 49 9.70 -16.82 6.01
N LEU A 50 10.35 -15.94 5.24
CA LEU A 50 11.26 -16.37 4.18
C LEU A 50 12.65 -16.54 4.75
N TYR A 51 13.36 -17.55 4.27
CA TYR A 51 14.73 -17.86 4.68
C TYR A 51 15.64 -17.93 3.47
N PHE A 52 16.75 -17.21 3.53
CA PHE A 52 17.79 -17.17 2.50
C PHE A 52 19.12 -17.58 3.07
N SER A 53 19.80 -18.49 2.39
CA SER A 53 21.20 -18.84 2.67
C SER A 53 22.09 -17.95 1.81
N GLY A 54 23.05 -17.28 2.41
CA GLY A 54 23.98 -16.40 1.71
C GLY A 54 24.70 -15.50 2.70
N ASN A 55 25.53 -14.60 2.21
CA ASN A 55 26.36 -13.77 3.07
C ASN A 55 26.15 -12.27 2.88
N GLU A 56 25.58 -11.84 1.77
CA GLU A 56 25.47 -10.42 1.43
C GLU A 56 24.08 -10.09 0.92
N TYR A 57 23.43 -9.18 1.62
CA TYR A 57 22.10 -8.68 1.30
C TYR A 57 22.09 -7.16 1.40
N TYR A 58 21.37 -6.53 0.51
CA TYR A 58 21.22 -5.08 0.45
C TYR A 58 19.73 -4.75 0.47
N LEU A 59 19.33 -3.98 1.47
CA LEU A 59 17.94 -3.57 1.64
C LEU A 59 17.76 -2.16 1.12
N THR A 60 16.79 -2.00 0.21
CA THR A 60 16.25 -0.70 -0.21
C THR A 60 14.91 -0.49 0.45
N GLU A 61 14.79 0.59 1.20
CA GLU A 61 13.57 1.07 1.83
C GLU A 61 13.13 2.41 1.23
N PHE A 62 11.85 2.71 1.37
CA PHE A 62 11.24 3.90 0.79
C PHE A 62 10.63 4.75 1.90
N SER A 63 11.11 5.96 2.02
CA SER A 63 10.55 6.95 2.94
C SER A 63 9.76 8.01 2.19
N SER A 64 8.83 8.65 2.87
CA SER A 64 8.01 9.72 2.31
C SER A 64 7.77 10.83 3.31
N ASP A 65 7.53 12.00 2.77
CA ASP A 65 6.93 13.13 3.45
C ASP A 65 6.19 13.95 2.38
N TRP A 66 5.51 15.02 2.78
CA TRP A 66 4.83 15.91 1.85
C TRP A 66 5.83 16.47 0.81
N ALA A 67 5.47 16.32 -0.46
CA ALA A 67 6.31 16.67 -1.63
C ALA A 67 7.69 15.98 -1.66
N LYS A 68 7.84 14.84 -0.98
CA LYS A 68 9.06 14.01 -0.93
C LYS A 68 8.69 12.52 -0.91
N GLU A 69 7.77 12.12 -1.78
CA GLU A 69 7.29 10.74 -1.84
C GLU A 69 8.36 9.79 -2.37
N ALA A 70 8.34 8.56 -1.82
CA ALA A 70 9.15 7.42 -2.28
C ALA A 70 10.67 7.67 -2.38
N GLN A 71 11.24 8.36 -1.38
CA GLN A 71 12.69 8.55 -1.31
C GLN A 71 13.38 7.23 -1.00
N MET A 72 14.22 6.76 -1.91
CA MET A 72 14.93 5.48 -1.81
C MET A 72 16.18 5.59 -0.96
N SER A 73 16.41 4.60 -0.09
CA SER A 73 17.64 4.43 0.68
C SER A 73 18.07 2.98 0.66
N THR A 74 19.28 2.70 0.19
CA THR A 74 19.84 1.35 0.11
C THR A 74 21.00 1.19 1.09
N GLN A 75 20.99 0.10 1.87
CA GLN A 75 22.04 -0.22 2.84
C GLN A 75 22.32 -1.72 2.89
N PRO A 76 23.55 -2.15 3.22
CA PRO A 76 23.82 -3.56 3.49
C PRO A 76 23.13 -4.01 4.77
N LEU A 77 22.65 -5.25 4.77
CA LEU A 77 22.15 -5.91 5.97
C LEU A 77 23.31 -6.62 6.67
N LEU A 78 23.63 -6.17 7.87
CA LEU A 78 24.67 -6.74 8.71
C LEU A 78 24.07 -7.70 9.74
N PHE A 79 24.95 -8.48 10.40
CA PHE A 79 24.55 -9.32 11.54
C PHE A 79 23.66 -8.55 12.52
N GLY A 80 22.52 -9.14 12.85
CA GLY A 80 21.52 -8.55 13.74
C GLY A 80 20.19 -8.33 13.05
N LYS A 81 19.50 -7.25 13.44
CA LYS A 81 18.12 -6.98 13.05
C LYS A 81 17.97 -5.59 12.45
N LYS A 82 17.39 -5.51 11.25
CA LYS A 82 16.83 -4.26 10.70
C LYS A 82 15.31 -4.40 10.65
N VAL A 83 14.61 -3.34 11.03
CA VAL A 83 13.14 -3.29 11.02
C VAL A 83 12.68 -2.08 10.22
N ILE A 84 11.72 -2.30 9.33
CA ILE A 84 10.92 -1.26 8.68
C ILE A 84 9.52 -1.36 9.29
N ASP A 85 9.06 -0.33 9.99
CA ASP A 85 7.76 -0.35 10.64
C ASP A 85 7.06 1.01 10.66
N THR A 86 5.78 0.99 10.98
CA THR A 86 4.98 2.20 11.20
C THR A 86 3.97 2.00 12.33
N LYS A 87 3.65 3.12 13.01
CA LYS A 87 2.69 3.18 14.13
C LYS A 87 1.67 4.31 13.97
N LEU A 88 1.46 4.76 12.73
CA LEU A 88 0.61 5.93 12.42
C LEU A 88 -0.86 5.59 12.15
N GLY A 89 -1.27 4.33 12.36
CA GLY A 89 -2.65 3.87 12.23
C GLY A 89 -3.19 4.04 10.81
N SER A 90 -4.23 4.84 10.62
CA SER A 90 -4.84 5.08 9.31
C SER A 90 -3.93 5.78 8.29
N ARG A 91 -2.82 6.38 8.74
CA ARG A 91 -1.78 6.97 7.89
C ARG A 91 -0.49 6.16 7.89
N ALA A 92 -0.62 4.84 7.99
CA ALA A 92 0.50 3.93 8.16
C ALA A 92 1.58 4.08 7.07
N ALA A 93 1.21 4.32 5.82
CA ALA A 93 2.14 4.48 4.71
C ALA A 93 2.63 5.93 4.49
N MET A 94 2.34 6.87 5.40
CA MET A 94 2.64 8.29 5.20
C MET A 94 4.14 8.58 5.11
N HIS A 95 4.94 8.01 6.02
CA HIS A 95 6.38 8.26 6.08
C HIS A 95 7.24 7.05 5.71
N THR A 96 6.65 5.86 5.70
CA THR A 96 7.33 4.60 5.42
C THR A 96 6.42 3.73 4.57
N HIS A 97 6.91 3.28 3.42
CA HIS A 97 6.09 2.45 2.53
C HIS A 97 6.05 0.98 2.98
N PRO A 98 4.90 0.29 2.85
CA PRO A 98 4.75 -1.15 3.09
C PRO A 98 5.34 -1.98 1.95
N PHE A 99 6.56 -1.64 1.54
CA PHE A 99 7.24 -2.17 0.38
C PHE A 99 8.76 -2.10 0.58
N PHE A 100 9.50 -3.07 0.05
CA PHE A 100 10.95 -3.06 0.08
C PHE A 100 11.53 -3.77 -1.15
N GLU A 101 12.81 -3.48 -1.44
CA GLU A 101 13.62 -4.24 -2.38
C GLU A 101 14.80 -4.87 -1.63
N LEU A 102 15.12 -6.10 -1.98
CA LEU A 102 16.26 -6.84 -1.44
C LEU A 102 17.17 -7.26 -2.59
N GLY A 103 18.38 -6.73 -2.59
CA GLY A 103 19.46 -7.17 -3.48
C GLY A 103 20.27 -8.31 -2.86
N PHE A 104 20.74 -9.23 -3.67
CA PHE A 104 21.57 -10.37 -3.27
C PHE A 104 22.99 -10.22 -3.85
N GLU A 105 24.01 -10.35 -3.00
CA GLU A 105 25.44 -10.24 -3.33
C GLU A 105 25.91 -8.81 -3.64
N GLN A 106 25.02 -7.98 -4.18
CA GLN A 106 25.25 -6.56 -4.47
C GLN A 106 23.92 -5.80 -4.49
N PRO A 107 23.94 -4.46 -4.39
CA PRO A 107 22.74 -3.67 -4.62
C PRO A 107 22.18 -3.95 -6.01
N ALA A 108 20.90 -4.31 -6.09
CA ALA A 108 20.25 -4.52 -7.38
C ALA A 108 20.06 -3.17 -8.09
N GLN A 109 20.15 -3.19 -9.41
CA GLN A 109 19.91 -2.05 -10.28
C GLN A 109 18.72 -2.31 -11.19
N GLU A 110 18.28 -1.32 -11.94
CA GLU A 110 17.13 -1.41 -12.83
C GLU A 110 17.20 -2.62 -13.78
N ALA A 111 18.36 -2.83 -14.45
CA ALA A 111 18.53 -3.82 -15.50
C ALA A 111 19.48 -4.97 -15.15
N GLN A 112 19.97 -5.04 -13.92
CA GLN A 112 20.93 -6.08 -13.54
C GLN A 112 20.93 -6.34 -12.02
N GLY A 113 21.42 -7.54 -11.65
CA GLY A 113 21.50 -8.01 -10.28
C GLY A 113 20.28 -8.85 -9.89
N ARG A 114 20.48 -9.65 -8.86
CA ARG A 114 19.41 -10.47 -8.28
C ARG A 114 18.61 -9.62 -7.30
N ALA A 115 17.30 -9.57 -7.49
CA ALA A 115 16.41 -8.76 -6.68
C ALA A 115 15.18 -9.54 -6.24
N MET A 116 14.71 -9.22 -5.04
CA MET A 116 13.38 -9.57 -4.56
C MET A 116 12.64 -8.28 -4.21
N LEU A 117 11.43 -8.14 -4.68
CA LEU A 117 10.51 -7.09 -4.24
C LEU A 117 9.42 -7.73 -3.39
N GLY A 118 9.09 -7.09 -2.25
CA GLY A 118 8.08 -7.59 -1.33
C GLY A 118 7.18 -6.48 -0.78
N THR A 119 5.88 -6.80 -0.65
CA THR A 119 4.87 -5.91 -0.08
C THR A 119 3.86 -6.69 0.75
N ILE A 120 3.18 -6.02 1.67
CA ILE A 120 2.12 -6.60 2.50
C ILE A 120 0.77 -6.01 2.14
N GLY A 121 -0.26 -6.84 1.98
CA GLY A 121 -1.63 -6.46 1.73
C GLY A 121 -2.34 -5.98 3.00
N TRP A 122 -1.82 -4.92 3.61
CA TRP A 122 -2.32 -4.36 4.87
C TRP A 122 -2.29 -2.83 4.85
N THR A 123 -3.36 -2.20 5.24
CA THR A 123 -3.51 -0.73 5.23
C THR A 123 -3.23 -0.08 6.59
N GLY A 124 -3.04 -0.89 7.64
CA GLY A 124 -2.72 -0.43 8.99
C GLY A 124 -1.22 -0.49 9.30
N ASN A 125 -0.91 -0.42 10.59
CA ASN A 125 0.47 -0.51 11.07
C ASN A 125 1.10 -1.84 10.67
N PHE A 126 2.20 -1.80 9.94
CA PHE A 126 2.93 -2.97 9.46
C PHE A 126 4.34 -3.04 10.03
N GLN A 127 4.96 -4.20 9.92
CA GLN A 127 6.35 -4.41 10.27
C GLN A 127 6.99 -5.44 9.32
N PHE A 128 8.14 -5.08 8.73
CA PHE A 128 9.06 -6.02 8.11
C PHE A 128 10.29 -6.16 9.00
N THR A 129 10.62 -7.39 9.37
CA THR A 129 11.85 -7.68 10.11
C THR A 129 12.80 -8.45 9.21
N PHE A 130 14.03 -7.92 9.08
CA PHE A 130 15.15 -8.53 8.38
C PHE A 130 16.18 -8.91 9.44
N GLU A 131 16.44 -10.21 9.58
CA GLU A 131 17.27 -10.74 10.64
C GLU A 131 18.38 -11.60 10.04
N VAL A 132 19.63 -11.10 10.12
CA VAL A 132 20.82 -11.81 9.66
C VAL A 132 21.45 -12.52 10.83
N ASP A 133 21.65 -13.83 10.73
CA ASP A 133 22.28 -14.63 11.78
C ASP A 133 23.81 -14.57 11.72
N ASN A 134 24.46 -15.24 12.67
CA ASN A 134 25.92 -15.23 12.81
C ASN A 134 26.69 -15.98 11.71
N VAL A 135 26.00 -16.69 10.83
CA VAL A 135 26.55 -17.38 9.66
C VAL A 135 26.07 -16.79 8.34
N GLY A 136 25.44 -15.60 8.39
CA GLY A 136 25.05 -14.83 7.22
C GLY A 136 23.72 -15.25 6.56
N ASN A 137 22.89 -16.06 7.22
CA ASN A 137 21.55 -16.34 6.67
C ASN A 137 20.58 -15.23 7.03
N LEU A 138 19.64 -14.95 6.13
CA LEU A 138 18.64 -13.91 6.29
C LEU A 138 17.25 -14.52 6.50
N ARG A 139 16.52 -14.03 7.50
CA ARG A 139 15.08 -14.21 7.66
C ARG A 139 14.37 -12.91 7.33
N VAL A 140 13.33 -12.99 6.48
CA VAL A 140 12.41 -11.88 6.17
C VAL A 140 11.04 -12.22 6.73
N ILE A 141 10.54 -11.39 7.65
CA ILE A 141 9.33 -11.65 8.42
C ILE A 141 8.36 -10.47 8.25
N PRO A 142 7.41 -10.55 7.31
CA PRO A 142 6.34 -9.55 7.15
C PRO A 142 5.20 -9.82 8.13
N ALA A 143 4.70 -8.76 8.78
CA ALA A 143 3.66 -8.86 9.81
C ALA A 143 2.82 -7.58 9.95
N ILE A 144 1.69 -7.69 10.65
CA ILE A 144 1.09 -6.54 11.33
C ILE A 144 2.06 -6.10 12.43
N ASN A 145 2.22 -4.78 12.63
CA ASN A 145 3.05 -4.28 13.72
C ASN A 145 2.49 -4.73 15.07
N PRO A 146 3.26 -5.42 15.92
CA PRO A 146 2.75 -5.90 17.22
C PRO A 146 2.50 -4.79 18.25
N TYR A 147 2.86 -3.55 17.94
CA TYR A 147 2.61 -2.42 18.82
C TYR A 147 1.11 -2.14 18.97
N ALA A 148 0.58 -2.29 20.20
CA ALA A 148 -0.83 -2.07 20.54
C ALA A 148 -1.83 -2.81 19.60
N SER A 149 -1.49 -4.04 19.19
CA SER A 149 -2.27 -4.83 18.24
C SER A 149 -2.42 -6.29 18.65
N ASP A 150 -2.45 -6.57 19.95
CA ASP A 150 -2.81 -7.91 20.44
C ASP A 150 -4.22 -8.27 19.97
N TYR A 151 -4.40 -9.52 19.60
CA TYR A 151 -5.66 -10.07 19.13
C TYR A 151 -6.14 -11.17 20.07
N GLU A 152 -7.34 -11.03 20.62
CA GLU A 152 -8.00 -12.06 21.39
C GLU A 152 -8.69 -13.06 20.44
N LEU A 153 -8.07 -14.23 20.26
CA LEU A 153 -8.59 -15.31 19.42
C LEU A 153 -9.49 -16.21 20.28
N LYS A 154 -10.76 -16.31 19.91
CA LYS A 154 -11.73 -17.16 20.60
C LYS A 154 -11.56 -18.63 20.21
N PRO A 155 -12.02 -19.58 21.07
CA PRO A 155 -12.01 -21.00 20.74
C PRO A 155 -12.66 -21.30 19.38
N ASN A 156 -11.94 -22.03 18.53
CA ASN A 156 -12.34 -22.40 17.15
C ASN A 156 -12.50 -21.24 16.14
N GLU A 157 -12.24 -20.01 16.54
CA GLU A 157 -12.09 -18.89 15.60
C GLU A 157 -10.81 -19.06 14.79
N VAL A 158 -10.80 -18.52 13.58
CA VAL A 158 -9.61 -18.51 12.71
C VAL A 158 -9.14 -17.07 12.57
N PHE A 159 -7.90 -16.81 12.94
CA PHE A 159 -7.22 -15.56 12.66
C PHE A 159 -6.43 -15.69 11.36
N THR A 160 -6.73 -14.81 10.38
CA THR A 160 -6.03 -14.77 9.10
C THR A 160 -5.10 -13.56 9.06
N THR A 161 -3.82 -13.80 8.80
CA THR A 161 -2.83 -12.72 8.65
C THR A 161 -3.00 -12.02 7.30
N PRO A 162 -2.51 -10.76 7.15
CA PRO A 162 -2.43 -10.12 5.85
C PRO A 162 -1.63 -10.95 4.85
N GLU A 163 -1.96 -10.80 3.57
CA GLU A 163 -1.22 -11.42 2.49
C GLU A 163 0.15 -10.74 2.31
N PHE A 164 1.20 -11.52 2.18
CA PHE A 164 2.52 -11.04 1.74
C PHE A 164 2.72 -11.44 0.28
N ILE A 165 3.05 -10.46 -0.55
CA ILE A 165 3.20 -10.60 -2.00
C ILE A 165 4.65 -10.31 -2.36
N PHE A 166 5.28 -11.18 -3.12
CA PHE A 166 6.67 -10.99 -3.52
C PHE A 166 6.98 -11.61 -4.88
N THR A 167 8.06 -11.10 -5.48
CA THR A 167 8.62 -11.59 -6.75
C THR A 167 10.13 -11.62 -6.68
N PHE A 168 10.73 -12.43 -7.54
CA PHE A 168 12.16 -12.48 -7.76
C PHE A 168 12.51 -12.12 -9.20
N SER A 169 13.70 -11.54 -9.40
CA SER A 169 14.30 -11.31 -10.69
C SER A 169 15.80 -11.58 -10.63
N ASN A 170 16.36 -12.12 -11.72
CA ASN A 170 17.80 -12.18 -11.95
C ASN A 170 18.29 -11.02 -12.83
N ASN A 171 17.36 -10.19 -13.32
CA ASN A 171 17.58 -9.12 -14.28
C ASN A 171 17.25 -7.73 -13.70
N GLY A 172 17.45 -7.57 -12.39
CA GLY A 172 17.27 -6.29 -11.71
C GLY A 172 15.85 -5.99 -11.23
N THR A 173 15.70 -4.80 -10.63
CA THR A 173 14.46 -4.34 -10.00
C THR A 173 13.38 -3.99 -11.02
N GLY A 174 13.74 -3.56 -12.23
CA GLY A 174 12.79 -3.24 -13.30
C GLY A 174 11.98 -4.45 -13.78
N GLU A 175 12.62 -5.63 -13.92
CA GLU A 175 11.86 -6.85 -14.21
C GLU A 175 10.96 -7.23 -13.03
N ALA A 176 11.48 -7.21 -11.81
CA ALA A 176 10.71 -7.50 -10.61
C ALA A 176 9.50 -6.55 -10.47
N SER A 177 9.67 -5.27 -10.75
CA SER A 177 8.61 -4.27 -10.76
C SER A 177 7.54 -4.58 -11.81
N ARG A 178 7.94 -4.91 -13.04
CA ARG A 178 7.00 -5.30 -14.11
C ARG A 178 6.21 -6.58 -13.78
N ASN A 179 6.81 -7.53 -13.05
CA ASN A 179 6.13 -8.72 -12.56
C ASN A 179 4.97 -8.34 -11.62
N LEU A 180 5.22 -7.47 -10.63
CA LEU A 180 4.19 -6.98 -9.71
C LEU A 180 3.12 -6.15 -10.44
N HIS A 181 3.51 -5.32 -11.42
CA HIS A 181 2.56 -4.55 -12.23
C HIS A 181 1.64 -5.46 -13.05
N ALA A 182 2.18 -6.50 -13.67
CA ALA A 182 1.39 -7.48 -14.42
C ALA A 182 0.43 -8.24 -13.49
N TRP A 183 0.93 -8.69 -12.36
CA TRP A 183 0.12 -9.35 -11.34
C TRP A 183 -1.01 -8.44 -10.83
N ALA A 184 -0.71 -7.19 -10.49
CA ALA A 184 -1.71 -6.25 -10.01
C ALA A 184 -2.82 -6.01 -11.04
N ARG A 185 -2.47 -5.80 -12.31
CA ARG A 185 -3.44 -5.64 -13.40
C ARG A 185 -4.31 -6.87 -13.62
N ASN A 186 -3.74 -8.06 -13.50
CA ASN A 186 -4.46 -9.30 -13.78
C ASN A 186 -5.34 -9.77 -12.62
N TYR A 187 -4.98 -9.48 -11.36
CA TYR A 187 -5.59 -10.12 -10.20
C TYR A 187 -6.04 -9.19 -9.07
N GLN A 188 -5.55 -7.94 -9.01
CA GLN A 188 -5.87 -7.02 -7.90
C GLN A 188 -6.73 -5.85 -8.30
N LEU A 189 -6.48 -5.26 -9.45
CA LEU A 189 -7.18 -4.06 -9.87
C LEU A 189 -8.52 -4.41 -10.53
N LYS A 190 -9.58 -3.75 -10.09
CA LYS A 190 -10.85 -3.79 -10.82
C LYS A 190 -10.62 -3.21 -12.22
N ASP A 191 -11.03 -3.95 -13.24
CA ASP A 191 -10.80 -3.58 -14.64
C ASP A 191 -9.32 -3.25 -14.93
N GLY A 192 -8.42 -4.10 -14.42
CA GLY A 192 -6.97 -3.85 -14.44
C GLY A 192 -6.36 -3.77 -15.84
N GLN A 193 -7.04 -4.33 -16.86
CA GLN A 193 -6.65 -4.27 -18.28
C GLN A 193 -7.33 -3.12 -19.03
N GLY A 194 -8.30 -2.44 -18.44
CA GLY A 194 -8.99 -1.29 -19.02
C GLY A 194 -8.09 -0.05 -19.09
N ASP A 195 -8.43 0.87 -19.97
CA ASP A 195 -7.75 2.14 -20.09
C ASP A 195 -7.87 2.96 -18.80
N ARG A 196 -6.87 3.74 -18.52
CA ARG A 196 -6.87 4.71 -17.44
C ARG A 196 -7.12 6.10 -18.01
N MET A 197 -8.12 6.78 -17.46
CA MET A 197 -8.45 8.14 -17.84
C MET A 197 -7.31 9.10 -17.49
N THR A 198 -7.01 10.00 -18.41
CA THR A 198 -6.18 11.15 -18.09
C THR A 198 -6.96 12.13 -17.24
N LEU A 199 -6.33 12.73 -16.24
CA LEU A 199 -6.98 13.54 -15.23
C LEU A 199 -6.38 14.95 -15.14
N LEU A 200 -7.22 15.96 -15.09
CA LEU A 200 -6.87 17.32 -14.68
C LEU A 200 -7.47 17.62 -13.29
N ASN A 201 -6.61 17.94 -12.34
CA ASN A 201 -7.01 18.43 -11.02
C ASN A 201 -6.92 19.96 -11.03
N ASN A 202 -7.92 20.68 -10.48
CA ASN A 202 -7.93 22.13 -10.45
C ASN A 202 -6.99 22.74 -9.40
N TRP A 203 -6.51 21.98 -8.41
CA TRP A 203 -5.87 22.51 -7.22
C TRP A 203 -4.73 23.48 -7.51
N GLU A 204 -3.71 23.05 -8.26
CA GLU A 204 -2.52 23.87 -8.56
C GLU A 204 -2.84 25.12 -9.40
N ASN A 205 -3.97 25.14 -10.09
CA ASN A 205 -4.39 26.31 -10.85
C ASN A 205 -5.17 27.33 -10.00
N THR A 206 -6.06 26.85 -9.13
CA THR A 206 -7.04 27.72 -8.48
C THR A 206 -6.90 27.80 -6.96
N TYR A 207 -6.33 26.77 -6.33
CA TYR A 207 -6.41 26.57 -4.89
C TYR A 207 -7.86 26.75 -4.40
N PHE A 208 -8.09 27.56 -3.37
CA PHE A 208 -9.43 27.90 -2.85
C PHE A 208 -10.18 28.96 -3.67
N LYS A 209 -9.56 29.57 -4.70
CA LYS A 209 -10.11 30.70 -5.44
C LYS A 209 -10.77 30.26 -6.74
N PHE A 210 -11.97 29.71 -6.63
CA PHE A 210 -12.77 29.32 -7.79
C PHE A 210 -14.26 29.58 -7.54
N ASN A 211 -15.03 29.58 -8.62
CA ASN A 211 -16.47 29.61 -8.65
C ASN A 211 -17.00 28.65 -9.72
N GLU A 212 -18.31 28.55 -9.85
CA GLU A 212 -18.96 27.61 -10.77
C GLU A 212 -18.60 27.89 -12.24
N GLU A 213 -18.56 29.17 -12.65
CA GLU A 213 -18.24 29.55 -14.04
C GLU A 213 -16.79 29.18 -14.40
N LEU A 214 -15.84 29.48 -13.52
CA LEU A 214 -14.42 29.14 -13.75
C LEU A 214 -14.22 27.63 -13.88
N LEU A 215 -14.89 26.83 -13.02
CA LEU A 215 -14.79 25.37 -13.11
C LEU A 215 -15.39 24.85 -14.42
N ALA A 216 -16.51 25.39 -14.87
CA ALA A 216 -17.12 25.01 -16.14
C ALA A 216 -16.22 25.36 -17.34
N GLU A 217 -15.50 26.48 -17.28
CA GLU A 217 -14.51 26.86 -18.30
C GLU A 217 -13.32 25.90 -18.29
N LEU A 218 -12.74 25.59 -17.12
CA LEU A 218 -11.64 24.65 -16.97
C LEU A 218 -12.01 23.24 -17.48
N MET A 219 -13.25 22.80 -17.29
CA MET A 219 -13.74 21.53 -17.85
C MET A 219 -13.72 21.53 -19.38
N LYS A 220 -14.12 22.62 -20.03
CA LYS A 220 -14.06 22.76 -21.49
C LYS A 220 -12.62 22.76 -22.00
N GLU A 221 -11.76 23.51 -21.34
CA GLU A 221 -10.33 23.55 -21.71
C GLU A 221 -9.65 22.18 -21.48
N ALA A 222 -9.97 21.47 -20.39
CA ALA A 222 -9.50 20.11 -20.15
C ALA A 222 -9.87 19.19 -21.31
N LYS A 223 -11.11 19.23 -21.78
CA LYS A 223 -11.56 18.44 -22.94
C LYS A 223 -10.84 18.86 -24.23
N HIS A 224 -10.65 20.14 -24.45
CA HIS A 224 -9.91 20.64 -25.61
C HIS A 224 -8.46 20.13 -25.65
N LEU A 225 -7.84 19.94 -24.48
CA LEU A 225 -6.51 19.34 -24.32
C LEU A 225 -6.52 17.80 -24.44
N GLY A 226 -7.68 17.15 -24.57
CA GLY A 226 -7.83 15.71 -24.68
C GLY A 226 -7.85 14.98 -23.32
N VAL A 227 -8.11 15.70 -22.23
CA VAL A 227 -8.27 15.12 -20.88
C VAL A 227 -9.64 14.45 -20.77
N ASP A 228 -9.70 13.29 -20.10
CA ASP A 228 -10.89 12.47 -19.99
C ASP A 228 -11.70 12.74 -18.72
N MET A 229 -11.05 13.22 -17.66
CA MET A 229 -11.65 13.40 -16.34
C MET A 229 -11.18 14.69 -15.67
N PHE A 230 -12.14 15.42 -15.11
CA PHE A 230 -11.87 16.58 -14.27
C PHE A 230 -12.06 16.23 -12.80
N LEU A 231 -11.07 16.50 -11.95
CA LEU A 231 -11.14 16.33 -10.50
C LEU A 231 -11.30 17.70 -9.84
N LEU A 232 -12.42 17.92 -9.18
CA LEU A 232 -12.58 19.05 -8.25
C LEU A 232 -11.96 18.67 -6.90
N ASP A 233 -10.91 19.38 -6.56
CA ASP A 233 -10.17 19.20 -5.31
C ASP A 233 -10.80 20.00 -4.16
N ASP A 234 -10.03 20.38 -3.17
CA ASP A 234 -10.44 21.04 -1.93
C ASP A 234 -11.15 22.39 -2.16
N GLY A 235 -11.89 22.85 -1.16
CA GLY A 235 -12.51 24.18 -1.15
C GLY A 235 -13.92 24.28 -1.74
N TRP A 236 -14.54 23.16 -2.18
CA TRP A 236 -15.92 23.13 -2.69
C TRP A 236 -16.99 23.04 -1.61
N PHE A 237 -16.57 22.66 -0.39
CA PHE A 237 -17.44 22.42 0.77
C PHE A 237 -17.29 23.52 1.85
N GLY A 238 -18.03 23.40 2.93
CA GLY A 238 -18.03 24.37 4.02
C GLY A 238 -19.07 25.46 3.81
N ASN A 239 -20.35 25.09 3.82
CA ASN A 239 -21.46 26.03 3.62
C ASN A 239 -21.69 26.90 4.86
N LYS A 240 -21.70 26.31 6.05
CA LYS A 240 -21.82 26.99 7.33
C LYS A 240 -20.47 27.52 7.82
N HIS A 241 -19.43 26.75 7.61
CA HIS A 241 -18.04 27.04 7.99
C HIS A 241 -17.16 27.06 6.75
N PRO A 242 -17.03 28.19 6.04
CA PRO A 242 -16.40 28.26 4.73
C PRO A 242 -14.98 27.69 4.66
N ARG A 243 -14.75 26.76 3.72
CA ARG A 243 -13.47 26.16 3.40
C ARG A 243 -12.67 27.08 2.46
N ASN A 244 -12.07 28.15 3.01
CA ASN A 244 -11.26 29.10 2.26
C ASN A 244 -9.76 29.03 2.58
N SER A 245 -9.37 28.08 3.45
CA SER A 245 -7.99 27.81 3.85
C SER A 245 -7.86 26.41 4.45
N ASP A 246 -6.63 25.92 4.59
CA ASP A 246 -6.33 24.56 5.08
C ASP A 246 -6.86 24.28 6.49
N ASN A 247 -7.02 25.29 7.31
CA ASN A 247 -7.41 25.17 8.72
C ASN A 247 -8.88 25.54 9.00
N ALA A 248 -9.72 25.65 7.99
CA ALA A 248 -11.13 25.99 8.12
C ALA A 248 -12.04 24.99 7.42
N GLY A 249 -13.30 24.88 7.86
CA GLY A 249 -14.39 24.15 7.20
C GLY A 249 -14.30 22.62 7.20
N LEU A 250 -13.28 22.00 7.79
CA LEU A 250 -13.17 20.55 7.89
C LEU A 250 -14.33 19.99 8.76
N GLY A 251 -15.04 18.99 8.23
CA GLY A 251 -16.22 18.40 8.88
C GLY A 251 -17.56 18.97 8.44
N ASP A 252 -17.57 20.13 7.77
CA ASP A 252 -18.77 20.71 7.13
C ASP A 252 -18.81 20.30 5.65
N TRP A 253 -19.21 19.06 5.37
CA TRP A 253 -19.18 18.45 4.03
C TRP A 253 -20.37 18.89 3.14
N GLU A 254 -20.97 20.03 3.44
CA GLU A 254 -22.00 20.66 2.59
C GLU A 254 -21.37 21.54 1.51
N VAL A 255 -21.98 21.54 0.33
CA VAL A 255 -21.53 22.37 -0.80
C VAL A 255 -21.54 23.84 -0.41
N MET A 256 -20.44 24.53 -0.63
CA MET A 256 -20.32 25.97 -0.39
C MET A 256 -21.11 26.77 -1.45
N ARG A 257 -22.36 27.12 -1.14
CA ARG A 257 -23.30 27.76 -2.07
C ARG A 257 -22.85 29.15 -2.56
N SER A 258 -22.00 29.82 -1.81
CA SER A 258 -21.43 31.09 -2.25
C SER A 258 -20.44 30.95 -3.43
N LYS A 259 -19.77 29.81 -3.56
CA LYS A 259 -18.91 29.48 -4.72
C LYS A 259 -19.64 28.73 -5.81
N LEU A 260 -20.53 27.83 -5.43
CA LEU A 260 -21.23 26.88 -6.29
C LEU A 260 -22.75 27.03 -6.09
N PRO A 261 -23.38 28.08 -6.62
CA PRO A 261 -24.82 28.34 -6.42
C PRO A 261 -25.70 27.20 -6.91
N GLY A 262 -25.39 26.61 -8.06
CA GLY A 262 -26.07 25.46 -8.63
C GLY A 262 -25.68 24.12 -7.98
N GLY A 263 -24.63 24.13 -7.18
CA GLY A 263 -24.10 22.96 -6.46
C GLY A 263 -23.49 21.91 -7.37
N ILE A 264 -23.25 20.70 -6.80
CA ILE A 264 -22.67 19.59 -7.56
C ILE A 264 -23.49 19.19 -8.81
N PRO A 265 -24.84 19.21 -8.80
CA PRO A 265 -25.60 18.93 -10.02
C PRO A 265 -25.30 19.84 -11.20
N ALA A 266 -25.09 21.15 -10.97
CA ALA A 266 -24.74 22.08 -12.05
C ALA A 266 -23.33 21.78 -12.59
N LEU A 267 -22.37 21.48 -11.74
CA LEU A 267 -21.02 21.06 -12.18
C LEU A 267 -21.05 19.77 -12.99
N VAL A 268 -21.83 18.76 -12.55
CA VAL A 268 -22.01 17.52 -13.31
C VAL A 268 -22.64 17.79 -14.68
N GLN A 269 -23.57 18.72 -14.77
CA GLN A 269 -24.15 19.13 -16.06
C GLN A 269 -23.09 19.79 -16.94
N SER A 270 -22.31 20.73 -16.41
CA SER A 270 -21.21 21.39 -17.13
C SER A 270 -20.15 20.40 -17.62
N ALA A 271 -19.79 19.40 -16.79
CA ALA A 271 -18.88 18.35 -17.19
C ALA A 271 -19.41 17.50 -18.36
N LYS A 272 -20.68 17.11 -18.30
CA LYS A 272 -21.35 16.37 -19.40
C LYS A 272 -21.38 17.19 -20.70
N GLU A 273 -21.70 18.48 -20.61
CA GLU A 273 -21.71 19.38 -21.76
C GLU A 273 -20.32 19.58 -22.35
N ALA A 274 -19.29 19.63 -21.51
CA ALA A 274 -17.89 19.70 -21.93
C ALA A 274 -17.39 18.35 -22.50
N GLY A 275 -17.94 17.22 -22.05
CA GLY A 275 -17.55 15.88 -22.47
C GLY A 275 -16.38 15.29 -21.64
N VAL A 276 -16.29 15.69 -20.36
CA VAL A 276 -15.30 15.14 -19.39
C VAL A 276 -16.03 14.40 -18.25
#